data_81fd49a43e83b48390bf6a3980dd0284
#
_entry.id   81fd49a43e83b48390bf6a3980dd0284
#
_cell.length_a   1.000
_cell.length_b   1.000
_cell.length_c   1.000
_cell.angle_alpha   90.00
_cell.angle_beta   90.00
_cell.angle_gamma   90.00
#
_symmetry.space_group_name_H-M   'P 1'
#
loop_
_entity.id
_entity.type
_entity.pdbx_description
1 polymer ?
#
loop_
_entity_poly.entity_id
_entity_poly.type
_entity_poly.pdbx_seq_one_letter_code
_entity_poly.pdbx_strand_id
1 'polypeptide(L)'
;MTMSDKCIVWFRQDLRIRDNLTLQYCKERNVRILPIFIFDPDIDIGSCSKYWLFHSLKSLNESLNDSLRVFYGSTAEILEKLLKTGEYQEISWNKMYDEKSLKIENKINKITIKHGVKSFVYNSSLILNPSETLKKDGTPYRVFTPFYKQNYFNIKFPTNNLKTKDLKIIPSSSKKTHIDSIKDFMIATKSRWTKKFDGIWEHGENSAEKKLNDFLNTGINNYDEGRNRPDKLNTSRLS
;
A
#
# COMPACT_ATOMS: atom_id res chain seq x y z
N MET A 1 -17.04 17.24 -24.76
CA MET A 1 -16.29 17.02 -23.51
C MET A 1 -15.97 15.54 -23.43
N THR A 2 -14.75 15.14 -23.72
CA THR A 2 -14.31 13.76 -23.47
C THR A 2 -14.38 13.51 -21.96
N MET A 3 -15.25 12.57 -21.54
CA MET A 3 -15.27 12.15 -20.14
C MET A 3 -13.85 11.67 -19.81
N SER A 4 -13.24 12.25 -18.77
CA SER A 4 -11.93 11.79 -18.33
C SER A 4 -12.03 10.34 -17.90
N ASP A 5 -11.10 9.50 -18.36
CA ASP A 5 -11.05 8.09 -18.01
C ASP A 5 -11.10 7.90 -16.49
N LYS A 6 -11.75 6.82 -16.06
CA LYS A 6 -11.83 6.44 -14.65
C LYS A 6 -10.92 5.25 -14.40
N CYS A 7 -10.10 5.34 -13.38
CA CYS A 7 -9.18 4.29 -12.96
C CYS A 7 -9.54 3.77 -11.57
N ILE A 8 -9.64 2.45 -11.40
CA ILE A 8 -9.68 1.84 -10.08
C ILE A 8 -8.23 1.80 -9.55
N VAL A 9 -8.00 2.39 -8.38
CA VAL A 9 -6.74 2.24 -7.65
C VAL A 9 -6.94 1.24 -6.53
N TRP A 10 -6.38 0.05 -6.71
CA TRP A 10 -6.49 -1.03 -5.73
C TRP A 10 -5.32 -1.02 -4.77
N PHE A 11 -5.54 -0.44 -3.59
CA PHE A 11 -4.59 -0.48 -2.48
C PHE A 11 -4.51 -1.88 -1.88
N ARG A 12 -3.31 -2.28 -1.48
CA ARG A 12 -3.02 -3.59 -0.86
C ARG A 12 -2.28 -3.39 0.46
N GLN A 13 -0.93 -3.50 0.48
CA GLN A 13 -0.10 -3.23 1.67
C GLN A 13 0.52 -1.82 1.62
N ASP A 14 0.40 -1.14 0.50
CA ASP A 14 0.93 0.18 0.17
C ASP A 14 0.01 1.33 0.62
N LEU A 15 -0.43 1.29 1.89
CA LEU A 15 -1.46 2.20 2.44
C LEU A 15 -0.92 3.61 2.67
N ARG A 16 -0.44 4.27 1.59
CA ARG A 16 0.14 5.61 1.62
C ARG A 16 -0.12 6.38 0.32
N ILE A 17 -0.03 7.70 0.40
CA ILE A 17 -0.14 8.61 -0.76
C ILE A 17 1.24 8.90 -1.36
N ARG A 18 2.24 9.18 -0.52
CA ARG A 18 3.59 9.51 -0.95
C ARG A 18 4.31 8.28 -1.48
N ASP A 19 5.23 8.50 -2.42
CA ASP A 19 6.02 7.42 -3.01
C ASP A 19 5.15 6.22 -3.44
N ASN A 20 4.01 6.53 -4.10
CA ASN A 20 3.07 5.54 -4.62
C ASN A 20 2.97 5.69 -6.14
N LEU A 21 3.64 4.79 -6.88
CA LEU A 21 3.74 4.88 -8.34
C LEU A 21 2.39 4.72 -9.04
N THR A 22 1.47 3.95 -8.46
CA THR A 22 0.09 3.85 -8.97
C THR A 22 -0.63 5.18 -8.94
N LEU A 23 -0.51 5.93 -7.85
CA LEU A 23 -1.10 7.26 -7.73
C LEU A 23 -0.39 8.29 -8.60
N GLN A 24 0.94 8.18 -8.74
CA GLN A 24 1.72 9.01 -9.63
C GLN A 24 1.27 8.87 -11.08
N TYR A 25 1.11 7.64 -11.56
CA TYR A 25 0.56 7.34 -12.87
C TYR A 25 -0.81 8.00 -13.09
N CYS A 26 -1.73 7.86 -12.12
CA CYS A 26 -3.05 8.47 -12.21
C CYS A 26 -3.00 10.00 -12.29
N LYS A 27 -2.09 10.65 -11.54
CA LYS A 27 -1.85 12.09 -11.61
C LYS A 27 -1.35 12.50 -13.00
N GLU A 28 -0.32 11.83 -13.52
CA GLU A 28 0.29 12.14 -14.83
C GLU A 28 -0.71 11.98 -15.99
N ARG A 29 -1.55 10.97 -15.91
CA ARG A 29 -2.63 10.71 -16.87
C ARG A 29 -3.86 11.58 -16.64
N ASN A 30 -3.91 12.32 -15.53
CA ASN A 30 -5.03 13.19 -15.18
C ASN A 30 -6.39 12.46 -15.12
N VAL A 31 -6.38 11.17 -14.78
CA VAL A 31 -7.58 10.32 -14.68
C VAL A 31 -8.29 10.49 -13.34
N ARG A 32 -9.60 10.22 -13.31
CA ARG A 32 -10.38 10.18 -12.06
C ARG A 32 -10.18 8.83 -11.38
N ILE A 33 -9.84 8.82 -10.09
CA ILE A 33 -9.55 7.58 -9.37
C ILE A 33 -10.69 7.16 -8.46
N LEU A 34 -10.96 5.86 -8.45
CA LEU A 34 -11.72 5.17 -7.41
C LEU A 34 -10.72 4.44 -6.50
N PRO A 35 -10.39 4.97 -5.31
CA PRO A 35 -9.54 4.26 -4.37
C PRO A 35 -10.32 3.15 -3.70
N ILE A 36 -9.81 1.92 -3.77
CA ILE A 36 -10.43 0.76 -3.13
C ILE A 36 -9.41 -0.03 -2.31
N PHE A 37 -9.91 -0.68 -1.26
CA PHE A 37 -9.24 -1.74 -0.53
C PHE A 37 -10.17 -2.95 -0.44
N ILE A 38 -9.64 -4.16 -0.60
CA ILE A 38 -10.41 -5.40 -0.49
C ILE A 38 -9.80 -6.25 0.60
N PHE A 39 -10.57 -6.49 1.67
CA PHE A 39 -10.21 -7.48 2.67
C PHE A 39 -10.69 -8.85 2.20
N ASP A 40 -9.74 -9.63 1.66
CA ASP A 40 -10.00 -10.98 1.21
C ASP A 40 -9.80 -11.95 2.38
N PRO A 41 -10.84 -12.69 2.80
CA PRO A 41 -10.75 -13.62 3.93
C PRO A 41 -9.77 -14.77 3.72
N ASP A 42 -9.41 -15.08 2.47
CA ASP A 42 -8.39 -16.08 2.13
C ASP A 42 -6.96 -15.59 2.49
N ILE A 43 -6.80 -14.29 2.77
CA ILE A 43 -5.56 -13.72 3.28
C ILE A 43 -5.60 -13.78 4.80
N ASP A 44 -5.04 -14.87 5.34
CA ASP A 44 -4.97 -15.02 6.80
C ASP A 44 -3.88 -14.12 7.40
N ILE A 45 -4.31 -13.20 8.26
CA ILE A 45 -3.43 -12.33 9.04
C ILE A 45 -3.83 -12.36 10.51
N GLY A 46 -2.85 -12.35 11.41
CA GLY A 46 -3.07 -12.38 12.85
C GLY A 46 -3.83 -11.18 13.39
N SER A 47 -4.39 -11.30 14.59
CA SER A 47 -5.23 -10.26 15.21
C SER A 47 -4.52 -8.91 15.38
N CYS A 48 -3.22 -8.91 15.72
CA CYS A 48 -2.43 -7.67 15.81
C CYS A 48 -2.29 -7.00 14.44
N SER A 49 -2.04 -7.77 13.39
CA SER A 49 -1.96 -7.25 12.03
C SER A 49 -3.31 -6.72 11.54
N LYS A 50 -4.42 -7.37 11.89
CA LYS A 50 -5.78 -6.87 11.61
C LYS A 50 -6.04 -5.53 12.31
N TYR A 51 -5.65 -5.41 13.58
CA TYR A 51 -5.76 -4.15 14.33
C TYR A 51 -4.95 -3.04 13.64
N TRP A 52 -3.70 -3.32 13.29
CA TRP A 52 -2.84 -2.37 12.61
C TRP A 52 -3.41 -1.95 11.26
N LEU A 53 -3.86 -2.91 10.45
CA LEU A 53 -4.47 -2.69 9.15
C LEU A 53 -5.70 -1.79 9.24
N PHE A 54 -6.58 -2.02 10.22
CA PHE A 54 -7.76 -1.19 10.42
C PHE A 54 -7.40 0.28 10.65
N HIS A 55 -6.47 0.56 11.55
CA HIS A 55 -6.04 1.93 11.83
C HIS A 55 -5.29 2.56 10.65
N SER A 56 -4.51 1.79 9.92
CA SER A 56 -3.85 2.25 8.69
C SER A 56 -4.84 2.60 7.59
N LEU A 57 -5.89 1.79 7.41
CA LEU A 57 -6.97 2.09 6.47
C LEU A 57 -7.76 3.34 6.88
N LYS A 58 -7.99 3.53 8.16
CA LYS A 58 -8.63 4.75 8.67
C LYS A 58 -7.79 5.99 8.34
N SER A 59 -6.50 5.96 8.62
CA SER A 59 -5.57 7.04 8.29
C SER A 59 -5.49 7.31 6.78
N LEU A 60 -5.44 6.25 5.95
CA LEU A 60 -5.46 6.39 4.50
C LEU A 60 -6.77 7.02 4.02
N ASN A 61 -7.91 6.60 4.58
CA ASN A 61 -9.22 7.16 4.23
C ASN A 61 -9.31 8.66 4.53
N GLU A 62 -8.84 9.09 5.70
CA GLU A 62 -8.73 10.50 6.07
C GLU A 62 -7.85 11.25 5.05
N SER A 63 -6.71 10.67 4.66
CA SER A 63 -5.81 11.23 3.64
C SER A 63 -6.44 11.29 2.25
N LEU A 64 -7.42 10.45 1.95
CA LEU A 64 -8.19 10.42 0.69
C LEU A 64 -9.52 11.18 0.78
N ASN A 65 -9.68 12.10 1.73
CA ASN A 65 -10.91 12.88 1.94
C ASN A 65 -12.16 11.98 2.07
N ASP A 66 -12.08 10.93 2.86
CA ASP A 66 -13.14 9.95 3.14
C ASP A 66 -13.69 9.24 1.90
N SER A 67 -12.85 9.07 0.89
CA SER A 67 -13.26 8.50 -0.40
C SER A 67 -12.79 7.06 -0.64
N LEU A 68 -12.07 6.44 0.31
CA LEU A 68 -11.64 5.04 0.21
C LEU A 68 -12.85 4.11 0.32
N ARG A 69 -13.05 3.25 -0.68
CA ARG A 69 -14.06 2.19 -0.61
C ARG A 69 -13.43 0.89 -0.14
N VAL A 70 -13.94 0.37 0.96
CA VAL A 70 -13.44 -0.89 1.52
C VAL A 70 -14.49 -1.98 1.30
N PHE A 71 -14.03 -3.11 0.77
CA PHE A 71 -14.84 -4.29 0.51
C PHE A 71 -14.36 -5.47 1.34
N TYR A 72 -15.28 -6.40 1.58
CA TYR A 72 -14.99 -7.69 2.22
C TYR A 72 -15.45 -8.82 1.31
N GLY A 73 -14.57 -9.77 1.03
CA GLY A 73 -14.84 -10.95 0.19
C GLY A 73 -13.76 -11.23 -0.82
N SER A 74 -14.04 -12.16 -1.73
CA SER A 74 -13.11 -12.56 -2.79
C SER A 74 -12.70 -11.38 -3.66
N THR A 75 -11.39 -11.12 -3.72
CA THR A 75 -10.81 -10.04 -4.51
C THR A 75 -11.21 -10.14 -5.99
N ALA A 76 -11.18 -11.35 -6.55
CA ALA A 76 -11.51 -11.57 -7.95
C ALA A 76 -12.99 -11.25 -8.24
N GLU A 77 -13.91 -11.72 -7.40
CA GLU A 77 -15.34 -11.48 -7.59
C GLU A 77 -15.70 -10.00 -7.45
N ILE A 78 -15.13 -9.31 -6.47
CA ILE A 78 -15.40 -7.89 -6.23
C ILE A 78 -14.89 -7.05 -7.40
N LEU A 79 -13.65 -7.30 -7.86
CA LEU A 79 -13.10 -6.59 -9.01
C LEU A 79 -13.88 -6.91 -10.29
N GLU A 80 -14.26 -8.17 -10.52
CA GLU A 80 -15.07 -8.51 -11.69
C GLU A 80 -16.42 -7.79 -11.68
N LYS A 81 -17.10 -7.69 -10.52
CA LYS A 81 -18.33 -6.93 -10.39
C LYS A 81 -18.16 -5.45 -10.71
N LEU A 82 -17.06 -4.83 -10.24
CA LEU A 82 -16.75 -3.43 -10.51
C LEU A 82 -16.45 -3.21 -12.00
N LEU A 83 -15.64 -4.06 -12.61
CA LEU A 83 -15.25 -3.93 -14.02
C LEU A 83 -16.43 -4.21 -14.98
N LYS A 84 -17.31 -5.12 -14.62
CA LYS A 84 -18.52 -5.43 -15.40
C LYS A 84 -19.48 -4.24 -15.56
N THR A 85 -19.40 -3.22 -14.70
CA THR A 85 -20.23 -2.01 -14.84
C THR A 85 -19.91 -1.19 -16.10
N GLY A 86 -18.72 -1.38 -16.68
CA GLY A 86 -18.23 -0.59 -17.82
C GLY A 86 -17.84 0.85 -17.46
N GLU A 87 -17.92 1.23 -16.18
CA GLU A 87 -17.60 2.60 -15.74
C GLU A 87 -16.11 2.90 -15.71
N TYR A 88 -15.25 1.88 -15.62
CA TYR A 88 -13.82 2.00 -15.41
C TYR A 88 -13.06 1.46 -16.62
N GLN A 89 -12.20 2.30 -17.19
CA GLN A 89 -11.38 1.98 -18.36
C GLN A 89 -10.03 1.42 -17.95
N GLU A 90 -9.62 1.71 -16.73
CA GLU A 90 -8.30 1.36 -16.20
C GLU A 90 -8.39 0.83 -14.76
N ILE A 91 -7.47 -0.05 -14.42
CA ILE A 91 -7.20 -0.46 -13.04
C ILE A 91 -5.70 -0.43 -12.80
N SER A 92 -5.28 0.06 -11.64
CA SER A 92 -3.86 0.13 -11.28
C SER A 92 -3.63 -0.31 -9.85
N TRP A 93 -2.50 -1.00 -9.61
CA TRP A 93 -2.07 -1.43 -8.28
C TRP A 93 -0.55 -1.53 -8.19
N ASN A 94 -0.05 -1.57 -6.95
CA ASN A 94 1.35 -1.85 -6.70
C ASN A 94 1.58 -3.35 -6.49
N LYS A 95 2.60 -3.88 -7.14
CA LYS A 95 2.94 -5.30 -7.17
C LYS A 95 3.34 -5.81 -5.80
N MET A 96 2.90 -7.01 -5.49
CA MET A 96 3.40 -7.83 -4.39
C MET A 96 4.10 -9.06 -4.95
N TYR A 97 5.07 -9.60 -4.20
CA TYR A 97 5.99 -10.61 -4.72
C TYR A 97 5.82 -11.99 -4.07
N ASP A 98 4.90 -12.13 -3.13
CA ASP A 98 4.56 -13.42 -2.54
C ASP A 98 3.67 -14.26 -3.50
N GLU A 99 3.75 -15.56 -3.36
CA GLU A 99 3.08 -16.52 -4.26
C GLU A 99 1.55 -16.34 -4.29
N LYS A 100 0.91 -16.10 -3.14
CA LYS A 100 -0.54 -15.91 -3.07
C LYS A 100 -0.97 -14.65 -3.83
N SER A 101 -0.25 -13.57 -3.63
CA SER A 101 -0.48 -12.30 -4.32
C SER A 101 -0.30 -12.42 -5.82
N LEU A 102 0.73 -13.11 -6.29
CA LEU A 102 0.96 -13.35 -7.72
C LEU A 102 -0.17 -14.19 -8.34
N LYS A 103 -0.69 -15.19 -7.64
CA LYS A 103 -1.84 -15.97 -8.08
C LYS A 103 -3.11 -15.11 -8.24
N ILE A 104 -3.35 -14.21 -7.28
CA ILE A 104 -4.47 -13.25 -7.35
C ILE A 104 -4.28 -12.29 -8.53
N GLU A 105 -3.09 -11.69 -8.69
CA GLU A 105 -2.78 -10.80 -9.81
C GLU A 105 -3.02 -11.46 -11.18
N ASN A 106 -2.61 -12.73 -11.33
CA ASN A 106 -2.86 -13.49 -12.55
C ASN A 106 -4.36 -13.68 -12.83
N LYS A 107 -5.18 -13.90 -11.79
CA LYS A 107 -6.65 -13.94 -11.94
C LYS A 107 -7.21 -12.60 -12.38
N ILE A 108 -6.75 -11.51 -11.74
CA ILE A 108 -7.21 -10.15 -12.07
C ILE A 108 -6.83 -9.77 -13.50
N ASN A 109 -5.62 -10.09 -13.96
CA ASN A 109 -5.22 -9.84 -15.35
C ASN A 109 -6.13 -10.54 -16.35
N LYS A 110 -6.57 -11.79 -16.09
CA LYS A 110 -7.55 -12.48 -16.93
C LYS A 110 -8.91 -11.77 -16.95
N ILE A 111 -9.35 -11.27 -15.78
CA ILE A 111 -10.61 -10.52 -15.66
C ILE A 111 -10.52 -9.19 -16.41
N THR A 112 -9.43 -8.45 -16.29
CA THR A 112 -9.25 -7.17 -17.00
C THR A 112 -9.27 -7.35 -18.51
N ILE A 113 -8.59 -8.39 -19.02
CA ILE A 113 -8.62 -8.76 -20.46
C ILE A 113 -10.05 -9.08 -20.91
N LYS A 114 -10.78 -9.91 -20.15
CA LYS A 114 -12.16 -10.29 -20.42
C LYS A 114 -13.09 -9.10 -20.58
N HIS A 115 -12.88 -8.04 -19.77
CA HIS A 115 -13.72 -6.85 -19.78
C HIS A 115 -13.15 -5.68 -20.59
N GLY A 116 -12.02 -5.87 -21.31
CA GLY A 116 -11.40 -4.81 -22.11
C GLY A 116 -10.83 -3.66 -21.30
N VAL A 117 -10.52 -3.88 -20.01
CA VAL A 117 -9.97 -2.88 -19.09
C VAL A 117 -8.45 -2.95 -19.08
N LYS A 118 -7.78 -1.81 -19.17
CA LYS A 118 -6.32 -1.75 -19.12
C LYS A 118 -5.83 -1.89 -17.68
N SER A 119 -4.84 -2.75 -17.44
CA SER A 119 -4.21 -2.92 -16.13
C SER A 119 -2.80 -2.36 -16.12
N PHE A 120 -2.45 -1.65 -15.04
CA PHE A 120 -1.12 -1.06 -14.82
C PHE A 120 -0.59 -1.48 -13.45
N VAL A 121 0.60 -2.06 -13.45
CA VAL A 121 1.20 -2.64 -12.25
C VAL A 121 2.59 -2.04 -12.02
N TYR A 122 2.81 -1.50 -10.84
CA TYR A 122 4.04 -0.80 -10.49
C TYR A 122 4.75 -1.44 -9.30
N ASN A 123 6.05 -1.22 -9.20
CA ASN A 123 6.82 -1.59 -8.02
C ASN A 123 6.96 -0.39 -7.08
N SER A 124 6.14 -0.33 -6.04
CA SER A 124 6.27 0.66 -4.96
C SER A 124 6.65 0.05 -3.62
N SER A 125 6.90 -1.25 -3.58
CA SER A 125 7.20 -1.98 -2.34
C SER A 125 8.68 -2.29 -2.16
N LEU A 126 9.44 -2.32 -3.27
CA LEU A 126 10.86 -2.65 -3.26
C LEU A 126 11.65 -1.52 -3.91
N ILE A 127 12.85 -1.24 -3.37
CA ILE A 127 13.76 -0.23 -3.91
C ILE A 127 14.21 -0.60 -5.33
N LEU A 128 14.43 -1.89 -5.57
CA LEU A 128 14.81 -2.43 -6.87
C LEU A 128 13.86 -3.57 -7.26
N ASN A 129 13.58 -3.69 -8.54
CA ASN A 129 12.79 -4.80 -9.05
C ASN A 129 13.59 -6.10 -8.94
N PRO A 130 13.06 -7.19 -8.38
CA PRO A 130 13.78 -8.46 -8.25
C PRO A 130 14.37 -8.99 -9.56
N SER A 131 13.70 -8.78 -10.69
CA SER A 131 14.22 -9.18 -12.00
C SER A 131 15.46 -8.42 -12.46
N GLU A 132 15.69 -7.22 -11.92
CA GLU A 132 16.83 -6.35 -12.25
C GLU A 132 18.03 -6.61 -11.34
N THR A 133 17.86 -7.41 -10.28
CA THR A 133 18.87 -7.68 -9.25
C THR A 133 19.49 -9.07 -9.36
N LEU A 134 19.28 -9.76 -10.45
CA LEU A 134 19.84 -11.10 -10.69
C LEU A 134 21.32 -11.01 -11.10
N LYS A 135 22.05 -12.12 -10.91
CA LYS A 135 23.39 -12.29 -11.48
C LYS A 135 23.32 -12.35 -13.02
N LYS A 136 24.49 -12.27 -13.68
CA LYS A 136 24.61 -12.37 -15.13
C LYS A 136 24.07 -13.70 -15.70
N ASP A 137 24.10 -14.77 -14.90
CA ASP A 137 23.55 -16.10 -15.24
C ASP A 137 22.05 -16.23 -14.99
N GLY A 138 21.36 -15.14 -14.59
CA GLY A 138 19.94 -15.12 -14.28
C GLY A 138 19.56 -15.69 -12.91
N THR A 139 20.54 -16.09 -12.08
CA THR A 139 20.27 -16.65 -10.75
C THR A 139 20.33 -15.58 -9.66
N PRO A 140 19.60 -15.74 -8.54
CA PRO A 140 19.67 -14.80 -7.42
C PRO A 140 20.99 -14.87 -6.66
N TYR A 141 21.36 -13.76 -6.03
CA TYR A 141 22.48 -13.74 -5.10
C TYR A 141 22.12 -14.50 -3.83
N ARG A 142 23.07 -15.33 -3.33
CA ARG A 142 22.90 -16.06 -2.06
C ARG A 142 23.56 -15.36 -0.87
N VAL A 143 24.38 -14.35 -1.13
CA VAL A 143 25.17 -13.63 -0.11
C VAL A 143 24.91 -12.13 -0.28
N PHE A 144 24.69 -11.42 0.85
CA PHE A 144 24.32 -10.01 0.85
C PHE A 144 25.41 -9.10 0.25
N THR A 145 26.67 -9.27 0.63
CA THR A 145 27.75 -8.35 0.23
C THR A 145 27.93 -8.23 -1.29
N PRO A 146 28.00 -9.34 -2.07
CA PRO A 146 28.05 -9.24 -3.52
C PRO A 146 26.76 -8.63 -4.12
N PHE A 147 25.60 -8.97 -3.57
CA PHE A 147 24.31 -8.37 -3.97
C PHE A 147 24.34 -6.85 -3.79
N TYR A 148 24.72 -6.38 -2.59
CA TYR A 148 24.77 -4.96 -2.25
C TYR A 148 25.76 -4.20 -3.14
N LYS A 149 26.99 -4.68 -3.28
CA LYS A 149 28.02 -4.03 -4.11
C LYS A 149 27.59 -3.88 -5.57
N GLN A 150 26.91 -4.89 -6.12
CA GLN A 150 26.47 -4.86 -7.52
C GLN A 150 25.27 -3.93 -7.74
N ASN A 151 24.36 -3.82 -6.77
CA ASN A 151 23.08 -3.17 -6.97
C ASN A 151 22.98 -1.77 -6.34
N TYR A 152 23.83 -1.44 -5.36
CA TYR A 152 23.76 -0.18 -4.61
C TYR A 152 23.76 1.06 -5.53
N PHE A 153 24.62 1.09 -6.53
CA PHE A 153 24.74 2.24 -7.44
C PHE A 153 23.57 2.34 -8.43
N ASN A 154 22.74 1.32 -8.55
CA ASN A 154 21.55 1.31 -9.40
C ASN A 154 20.31 1.85 -8.67
N ILE A 155 20.42 2.14 -7.38
CA ILE A 155 19.29 2.67 -6.58
C ILE A 155 18.99 4.09 -7.04
N LYS A 156 17.79 4.26 -7.55
CA LYS A 156 17.21 5.59 -7.84
C LYS A 156 16.16 5.87 -6.78
N PHE A 157 16.39 6.88 -5.96
CA PHE A 157 15.41 7.31 -4.96
C PHE A 157 14.35 8.17 -5.66
N PRO A 158 13.08 7.78 -5.60
CA PRO A 158 12.03 8.61 -6.17
C PRO A 158 11.92 9.92 -5.38
N THR A 159 11.85 11.03 -6.08
CA THR A 159 11.67 12.38 -5.49
C THR A 159 10.20 12.77 -5.39
N ASN A 160 9.31 11.81 -5.28
CA ASN A 160 7.89 12.01 -5.49
C ASN A 160 7.15 12.46 -4.22
N ASN A 161 6.84 13.76 -4.13
CA ASN A 161 6.06 14.38 -3.06
C ASN A 161 4.58 14.53 -3.45
N LEU A 162 3.94 13.44 -3.88
CA LEU A 162 2.52 13.44 -4.22
C LEU A 162 1.66 13.84 -3.01
N LYS A 163 0.69 14.71 -3.25
CA LYS A 163 -0.29 15.14 -2.25
C LYS A 163 -1.70 14.82 -2.74
N THR A 164 -2.62 14.60 -1.81
CA THR A 164 -4.03 14.29 -2.13
C THR A 164 -4.67 15.31 -3.07
N LYS A 165 -4.36 16.60 -2.91
CA LYS A 165 -4.86 17.67 -3.78
C LYS A 165 -4.46 17.55 -5.27
N ASP A 166 -3.43 16.75 -5.55
CA ASP A 166 -2.95 16.48 -6.92
C ASP A 166 -3.78 15.39 -7.62
N LEU A 167 -4.66 14.71 -6.89
CA LEU A 167 -5.46 13.58 -7.36
C LEU A 167 -6.90 13.97 -7.62
N LYS A 168 -7.47 13.44 -8.68
CA LYS A 168 -8.90 13.59 -9.01
C LYS A 168 -9.68 12.40 -8.42
N ILE A 169 -9.97 12.45 -7.13
CA ILE A 169 -10.65 11.37 -6.42
C ILE A 169 -12.15 11.41 -6.72
N ILE A 170 -12.74 10.25 -7.02
CA ILE A 170 -14.19 10.09 -7.12
C ILE A 170 -14.74 10.05 -5.68
N PRO A 171 -15.56 11.02 -5.27
CA PRO A 171 -16.05 11.09 -3.90
C PRO A 171 -16.91 9.90 -3.55
N SER A 172 -16.92 9.51 -2.28
CA SER A 172 -17.88 8.52 -1.78
C SER A 172 -19.27 9.15 -1.69
N SER A 173 -20.27 8.47 -2.23
CA SER A 173 -21.68 8.88 -2.12
C SER A 173 -22.29 8.56 -0.74
N SER A 174 -21.60 7.78 0.08
CA SER A 174 -22.04 7.36 1.41
C SER A 174 -21.42 8.22 2.49
N LYS A 175 -22.25 8.79 3.39
CA LYS A 175 -21.79 9.49 4.61
C LYS A 175 -21.22 8.54 5.68
N LYS A 176 -21.52 7.23 5.58
CA LYS A 176 -20.89 6.21 6.44
C LYS A 176 -19.60 5.77 5.77
N THR A 177 -18.49 5.92 6.47
CA THR A 177 -17.21 5.36 6.01
C THR A 177 -17.36 3.84 5.91
N HIS A 178 -17.08 3.28 4.74
CA HIS A 178 -17.12 1.82 4.54
C HIS A 178 -16.21 1.08 5.53
N ILE A 179 -15.25 1.77 6.13
CA ILE A 179 -14.30 1.23 7.12
C ILE A 179 -15.00 0.87 8.43
N ASP A 180 -15.97 1.68 8.88
CA ASP A 180 -16.71 1.37 10.11
C ASP A 180 -17.56 0.11 9.96
N SER A 181 -18.04 -0.20 8.75
CA SER A 181 -18.83 -1.39 8.48
C SER A 181 -18.05 -2.70 8.55
N ILE A 182 -16.72 -2.65 8.39
CA ILE A 182 -15.83 -3.83 8.49
C ILE A 182 -15.13 -3.92 9.85
N LYS A 183 -15.33 -2.96 10.74
CA LYS A 183 -14.71 -2.92 12.06
C LYS A 183 -14.90 -4.23 12.82
N ASP A 184 -16.09 -4.80 12.80
CA ASP A 184 -16.41 -6.05 13.49
C ASP A 184 -15.68 -7.27 12.89
N PHE A 185 -15.36 -7.24 11.58
CA PHE A 185 -14.62 -8.29 10.90
C PHE A 185 -13.12 -8.17 11.12
N MET A 186 -12.58 -6.94 11.11
CA MET A 186 -11.14 -6.70 11.22
C MET A 186 -10.65 -6.76 12.67
N ILE A 187 -11.52 -6.42 13.60
CA ILE A 187 -11.17 -6.34 14.99
C ILE A 187 -12.08 -7.27 15.78
N ALA A 188 -11.58 -8.44 16.16
CA ALA A 188 -12.11 -9.18 17.31
C ALA A 188 -11.85 -8.37 18.61
N THR A 189 -12.20 -7.07 18.62
CA THR A 189 -11.61 -6.02 19.42
C THR A 189 -12.39 -5.58 20.61
N LYS A 190 -13.20 -6.39 21.16
CA LYS A 190 -13.56 -6.21 22.56
C LYS A 190 -12.47 -6.77 23.50
N SER A 191 -11.34 -7.19 22.97
CA SER A 191 -10.26 -7.75 23.76
C SER A 191 -9.44 -6.64 24.45
N ARG A 192 -9.19 -6.82 25.74
CA ARG A 192 -8.45 -5.86 26.59
C ARG A 192 -7.04 -5.56 26.09
N TRP A 193 -6.47 -6.39 25.21
CA TRP A 193 -5.10 -6.23 24.73
C TRP A 193 -4.94 -5.03 23.76
N THR A 194 -5.97 -4.68 23.01
CA THR A 194 -5.87 -3.57 22.04
C THR A 194 -5.63 -2.24 22.73
N LYS A 195 -6.18 -2.07 23.94
CA LYS A 195 -5.95 -0.86 24.75
C LYS A 195 -4.48 -0.65 25.13
N LYS A 196 -3.65 -1.71 25.12
CA LYS A 196 -2.22 -1.62 25.41
C LYS A 196 -1.43 -0.97 24.27
N PHE A 197 -2.02 -0.90 23.07
CA PHE A 197 -1.39 -0.24 21.92
C PHE A 197 -1.75 1.25 21.85
N ASP A 198 -2.85 1.65 22.49
CA ASP A 198 -3.29 3.04 22.51
C ASP A 198 -2.22 3.91 23.20
N GLY A 199 -1.81 4.98 22.50
CA GLY A 199 -0.78 5.91 23.01
C GLY A 199 0.68 5.42 22.88
N ILE A 200 0.92 4.14 22.55
CA ILE A 200 2.28 3.60 22.33
C ILE A 200 2.60 3.57 20.83
N TRP A 201 1.62 3.17 20.01
CA TRP A 201 1.77 3.03 18.58
C TRP A 201 0.88 4.03 17.84
N GLU A 202 1.49 4.83 16.98
CA GLU A 202 0.79 5.72 16.07
C GLU A 202 0.73 5.06 14.68
N HIS A 203 -0.41 5.20 14.00
CA HIS A 203 -0.69 4.51 12.72
C HIS A 203 -0.70 5.49 11.56
N GLY A 204 -0.41 4.97 10.35
CA GLY A 204 -0.53 5.70 9.11
C GLY A 204 0.71 6.46 8.68
N GLU A 205 0.65 7.00 7.46
CA GLU A 205 1.76 7.62 6.77
C GLU A 205 2.34 8.84 7.52
N ASN A 206 1.48 9.70 8.06
CA ASN A 206 1.92 10.90 8.77
C ASN A 206 2.70 10.56 10.04
N SER A 207 2.29 9.51 10.75
CA SER A 207 2.99 9.05 11.95
C SER A 207 4.33 8.42 11.63
N ALA A 208 4.42 7.70 10.51
CA ALA A 208 5.68 7.16 10.00
C ALA A 208 6.65 8.29 9.62
N GLU A 209 6.16 9.33 8.95
CA GLU A 209 6.98 10.51 8.62
C GLU A 209 7.50 11.23 9.85
N LYS A 210 6.65 11.44 10.86
CA LYS A 210 7.05 12.05 12.13
C LYS A 210 8.18 11.23 12.78
N LYS A 211 8.01 9.91 12.89
CA LYS A 211 9.04 9.02 13.45
C LYS A 211 10.35 9.02 12.65
N LEU A 212 10.25 9.09 11.32
CA LEU A 212 11.44 9.24 10.47
C LEU A 212 12.17 10.55 10.76
N ASN A 213 11.45 11.66 10.83
CA ASN A 213 12.04 12.97 11.12
C ASN A 213 12.66 13.01 12.53
N ASP A 214 12.00 12.45 13.55
CA ASP A 214 12.53 12.34 14.89
C ASP A 214 13.84 11.52 14.89
N PHE A 215 13.87 10.40 14.17
CA PHE A 215 15.08 9.58 14.05
C PHE A 215 16.21 10.32 13.34
N LEU A 216 15.94 11.00 12.22
CA LEU A 216 16.94 11.76 11.47
C LEU A 216 17.52 12.91 12.29
N ASN A 217 16.71 13.55 13.15
CA ASN A 217 17.15 14.66 13.97
C ASN A 217 17.89 14.23 15.25
N THR A 218 17.59 13.06 15.81
CA THR A 218 18.09 12.68 17.15
C THR A 218 18.79 11.34 17.19
N GLY A 219 18.30 10.33 16.45
CA GLY A 219 18.75 8.95 16.57
C GLY A 219 19.88 8.56 15.63
N ILE A 220 19.95 9.17 14.44
CA ILE A 220 20.84 8.72 13.36
C ILE A 220 22.34 8.85 13.73
N ASN A 221 22.71 9.91 14.43
CA ASN A 221 24.10 10.17 14.81
C ASN A 221 24.67 9.14 15.80
N ASN A 222 23.81 8.48 16.56
CA ASN A 222 24.17 7.48 17.56
C ASN A 222 23.65 6.09 17.19
N TYR A 223 23.29 5.87 15.92
CA TYR A 223 22.63 4.64 15.49
C TYR A 223 23.49 3.40 15.68
N ASP A 224 24.80 3.47 15.37
CA ASP A 224 25.71 2.32 15.42
C ASP A 224 25.80 1.71 16.83
N GLU A 225 25.88 2.55 17.85
CA GLU A 225 25.89 2.11 19.24
C GLU A 225 24.48 1.86 19.75
N GLY A 226 23.57 2.80 19.46
CA GLY A 226 22.23 2.84 20.00
C GLY A 226 21.32 1.70 19.51
N ARG A 227 21.54 1.16 18.30
CA ARG A 227 20.76 0.02 17.77
C ARG A 227 20.89 -1.25 18.62
N ASN A 228 21.97 -1.37 19.37
CA ASN A 228 22.25 -2.51 20.24
C ASN A 228 21.77 -2.27 21.71
N ARG A 229 21.18 -1.11 21.98
CA ARG A 229 20.75 -0.66 23.30
C ARG A 229 19.23 -0.57 23.35
N PRO A 230 18.52 -1.64 23.82
CA PRO A 230 17.04 -1.65 23.86
C PRO A 230 16.44 -0.64 24.86
N ASP A 231 17.26 -0.13 25.79
CA ASP A 231 16.91 0.92 26.75
C ASP A 231 16.91 2.33 26.13
N LYS A 232 17.43 2.50 24.91
CA LYS A 232 17.53 3.78 24.21
C LYS A 232 16.59 3.85 22.99
N LEU A 233 16.08 5.04 22.72
CA LEU A 233 15.21 5.30 21.54
C LEU A 233 16.05 5.75 20.33
N ASN A 234 17.07 4.96 19.96
CA ASN A 234 18.00 5.29 18.87
C ASN A 234 17.72 4.55 17.56
N THR A 235 16.52 4.01 17.39
CA THR A 235 16.07 3.37 16.14
C THR A 235 14.79 4.03 15.65
N SER A 236 14.57 4.01 14.32
CA SER A 236 13.38 4.64 13.71
C SER A 236 12.08 3.92 14.05
N ARG A 237 12.11 2.63 14.39
CA ARG A 237 10.95 1.74 14.53
C ARG A 237 10.03 1.72 13.29
N LEU A 238 10.62 2.00 12.12
CA LEU A 238 9.97 1.97 10.81
C LEU A 238 10.24 0.61 10.14
N SER A 239 9.78 -0.47 10.70
CA SER A 239 9.94 -1.81 10.12
C SER A 239 8.62 -2.39 9.68
#